data_59d99d3c508f324af351ce9c4e5d1510
#
_entry.id   59d99d3c508f324af351ce9c4e5d1510
#
_cell.length_a   1.000
_cell.length_b   1.000
_cell.length_c   1.000
_cell.angle_alpha   90.00
_cell.angle_beta   90.00
_cell.angle_gamma   90.00
#
_symmetry.space_group_name_H-M   'P 1'
#
loop_
_entity.id
_entity.type
_entity.pdbx_description
1 polymer ?
#
loop_
_entity_poly.entity_id
_entity_poly.type
_entity_poly.pdbx_seq_one_letter_code
_entity_poly.pdbx_strand_id
1 'polypeptide(L)'
;MDDLQIINLYWARSENAILETSRKYGPYCRSIAYGILRSEEDSEECVNDTWLRAWDAMPPHRPASLRAFLGRITRNLSLNRLKALSAEKRGGSQVTLAVEELGESIPAPGGVERTVEDRELAELFDRFLSQLGPEARRIFVRRYWYLSPIGEIAAEYGMSESKVKISLLRSRGKLKKLLEKEGITL
;
A
#
# COMPACT_ATOMS: atom_id res chain seq x y z
N MET A 1 -20.64 4.04 13.00
CA MET A 1 -20.24 2.84 13.81
C MET A 1 -18.73 2.90 13.99
N ASP A 2 -18.20 2.51 15.16
CA ASP A 2 -16.75 2.42 15.38
C ASP A 2 -16.16 1.11 14.82
N ASP A 3 -14.83 1.00 14.78
CA ASP A 3 -14.15 -0.14 14.17
C ASP A 3 -14.39 -1.45 14.93
N LEU A 4 -14.45 -1.38 16.26
CA LEU A 4 -14.67 -2.55 17.09
C LEU A 4 -16.06 -3.14 16.87
N GLN A 5 -17.06 -2.28 16.74
CA GLN A 5 -18.43 -2.68 16.43
C GLN A 5 -18.52 -3.35 15.06
N ILE A 6 -17.84 -2.79 14.04
CA ILE A 6 -17.81 -3.38 12.70
C ILE A 6 -17.12 -4.75 12.74
N ILE A 7 -15.97 -4.87 13.42
CA ILE A 7 -15.27 -6.15 13.57
C ILE A 7 -16.17 -7.19 14.26
N ASN A 8 -16.92 -6.80 15.29
CA ASN A 8 -17.86 -7.70 15.97
C ASN A 8 -18.97 -8.18 15.04
N LEU A 9 -19.45 -7.37 14.09
CA LEU A 9 -20.41 -7.82 13.08
C LEU A 9 -19.82 -8.89 12.16
N TYR A 10 -18.55 -8.78 11.75
CA TYR A 10 -17.85 -9.82 10.99
C TYR A 10 -17.75 -11.13 11.79
N TRP A 11 -17.44 -11.04 13.07
CA TRP A 11 -17.35 -12.20 13.96
C TRP A 11 -18.71 -12.86 14.19
N ALA A 12 -19.77 -12.07 14.23
CA ALA A 12 -21.16 -12.55 14.30
C ALA A 12 -21.69 -13.05 12.93
N ARG A 13 -20.90 -13.01 11.87
CA ARG A 13 -21.33 -13.34 10.50
C ARG A 13 -22.58 -12.56 10.06
N SER A 14 -22.68 -11.32 10.47
CA SER A 14 -23.77 -10.43 10.07
C SER A 14 -23.43 -9.71 8.77
N GLU A 15 -24.30 -9.80 7.76
CA GLU A 15 -24.13 -9.10 6.47
C GLU A 15 -24.02 -7.57 6.62
N ASN A 16 -24.55 -7.01 7.70
CA ASN A 16 -24.39 -5.60 8.05
C ASN A 16 -22.92 -5.19 8.21
N ALA A 17 -22.00 -6.14 8.47
CA ALA A 17 -20.57 -5.87 8.52
C ALA A 17 -20.08 -5.26 7.22
N ILE A 18 -20.45 -5.84 6.06
CA ILE A 18 -20.04 -5.38 4.73
C ILE A 18 -20.63 -3.98 4.47
N LEU A 19 -21.92 -3.78 4.79
CA LEU A 19 -22.59 -2.49 4.58
C LEU A 19 -21.92 -1.36 5.37
N GLU A 20 -21.67 -1.58 6.67
CA GLU A 20 -21.03 -0.58 7.54
C GLU A 20 -19.57 -0.32 7.15
N THR A 21 -18.84 -1.38 6.73
CA THR A 21 -17.49 -1.25 6.20
C THR A 21 -17.47 -0.41 4.92
N SER A 22 -18.32 -0.72 3.97
CA SER A 22 -18.44 0.01 2.71
C SER A 22 -18.79 1.48 2.95
N ARG A 23 -19.74 1.76 3.84
CA ARG A 23 -20.12 3.14 4.19
C ARG A 23 -18.96 3.93 4.78
N LYS A 24 -18.18 3.31 5.69
CA LYS A 24 -17.09 4.00 6.40
C LYS A 24 -15.80 4.08 5.60
N TYR A 25 -15.44 3.02 4.90
CA TYR A 25 -14.13 2.85 4.27
C TYR A 25 -14.16 2.79 2.74
N GLY A 26 -15.34 2.83 2.11
CA GLY A 26 -15.49 2.80 0.66
C GLY A 26 -14.65 3.86 -0.06
N PRO A 27 -14.77 5.16 0.29
CA PRO A 27 -13.97 6.22 -0.31
C PRO A 27 -12.45 6.02 -0.13
N TYR A 28 -12.03 5.53 1.05
CA TYR A 28 -10.63 5.25 1.35
C TYR A 28 -10.08 4.09 0.49
N CYS A 29 -10.77 2.96 0.42
CA CYS A 29 -10.36 1.84 -0.41
C CYS A 29 -10.38 2.20 -1.90
N ARG A 30 -11.40 2.92 -2.37
CA ARG A 30 -11.46 3.42 -3.74
C ARG A 30 -10.27 4.33 -4.08
N SER A 31 -9.86 5.21 -3.16
CA SER A 31 -8.70 6.08 -3.38
C SER A 31 -7.39 5.30 -3.54
N ILE A 32 -7.23 4.18 -2.81
CA ILE A 32 -6.08 3.28 -2.96
C ILE A 32 -6.12 2.56 -4.30
N ALA A 33 -7.25 1.93 -4.62
CA ALA A 33 -7.40 1.17 -5.86
C ALA A 33 -7.21 2.05 -7.09
N TYR A 34 -7.90 3.20 -7.15
CA TYR A 34 -7.78 4.15 -8.25
C TYR A 34 -6.37 4.76 -8.37
N GLY A 35 -5.72 5.02 -7.23
CA GLY A 35 -4.33 5.48 -7.21
C GLY A 35 -3.35 4.53 -7.90
N ILE A 36 -3.66 3.24 -7.93
CA ILE A 36 -2.85 2.17 -8.53
C ILE A 36 -3.31 1.85 -9.95
N LEU A 37 -4.62 1.64 -10.15
CA LEU A 37 -5.18 1.09 -11.39
C LEU A 37 -5.52 2.13 -12.45
N ARG A 38 -5.84 3.37 -12.03
CA ARG A 38 -6.26 4.46 -12.92
C ARG A 38 -7.49 4.15 -13.79
N SER A 39 -8.29 3.19 -13.36
CA SER A 39 -9.54 2.75 -13.97
C SER A 39 -10.62 2.72 -12.89
N GLU A 40 -11.74 3.38 -13.12
CA GLU A 40 -12.87 3.38 -12.18
C GLU A 40 -13.47 1.99 -12.05
N GLU A 41 -13.67 1.30 -13.18
CA GLU A 41 -14.26 -0.04 -13.26
C GLU A 41 -13.40 -1.06 -12.48
N ASP A 42 -12.10 -1.15 -12.80
CA ASP A 42 -11.18 -2.05 -12.10
C ASP A 42 -11.05 -1.69 -10.60
N SER A 43 -11.14 -0.40 -10.27
CA SER A 43 -11.06 0.05 -8.88
C SER A 43 -12.31 -0.36 -8.10
N GLU A 44 -13.49 -0.28 -8.69
CA GLU A 44 -14.73 -0.71 -8.06
C GLU A 44 -14.75 -2.23 -7.85
N GLU A 45 -14.30 -3.01 -8.84
CA GLU A 45 -14.11 -4.45 -8.71
C GLU A 45 -13.18 -4.80 -7.54
N CYS A 46 -12.00 -4.17 -7.47
CA CYS A 46 -11.06 -4.39 -6.37
C CYS A 46 -11.61 -3.99 -4.99
N VAL A 47 -12.44 -2.97 -4.92
CA VAL A 47 -13.10 -2.56 -3.67
C VAL A 47 -14.12 -3.61 -3.23
N ASN A 48 -14.93 -4.13 -4.16
CA ASN A 48 -15.88 -5.20 -3.87
C ASN A 48 -15.17 -6.48 -3.42
N ASP A 49 -14.09 -6.86 -4.10
CA ASP A 49 -13.24 -7.99 -3.70
C ASP A 49 -12.60 -7.78 -2.31
N THR A 50 -12.32 -6.53 -1.93
CA THR A 50 -11.81 -6.20 -0.59
C THR A 50 -12.83 -6.59 0.48
N TRP A 51 -14.12 -6.35 0.25
CA TRP A 51 -15.17 -6.73 1.21
C TRP A 51 -15.29 -8.24 1.35
N LEU A 52 -15.22 -8.96 0.24
CA LEU A 52 -15.24 -10.42 0.23
C LEU A 52 -14.03 -11.00 0.98
N ARG A 53 -12.83 -10.52 0.68
CA ARG A 53 -11.62 -10.95 1.39
C ARG A 53 -11.64 -10.61 2.89
N ALA A 54 -12.19 -9.46 3.26
CA ALA A 54 -12.35 -9.11 4.67
C ALA A 54 -13.36 -10.04 5.37
N TRP A 55 -14.43 -10.41 4.69
CA TRP A 55 -15.41 -11.38 5.18
C TRP A 55 -14.80 -12.77 5.40
N ASP A 56 -14.00 -13.25 4.46
CA ASP A 56 -13.34 -14.56 4.56
C ASP A 56 -12.27 -14.58 5.66
N ALA A 57 -11.58 -13.47 5.85
CA ALA A 57 -10.51 -13.38 6.84
C ALA A 57 -10.99 -13.17 8.29
N MET A 58 -12.19 -12.65 8.48
CA MET A 58 -12.77 -12.40 9.81
C MET A 58 -14.03 -13.25 10.05
N PRO A 59 -14.06 -14.20 11.00
CA PRO A 59 -12.95 -14.73 11.76
C PRO A 59 -12.02 -15.64 10.92
N PRO A 60 -10.83 -16.00 11.38
CA PRO A 60 -10.32 -15.86 12.77
C PRO A 60 -9.56 -14.55 13.04
N HIS A 61 -9.22 -13.76 12.03
CA HIS A 61 -8.43 -12.54 12.25
C HIS A 61 -9.27 -11.45 12.96
N ARG A 62 -8.62 -10.78 13.95
CA ARG A 62 -9.17 -9.62 14.62
C ARG A 62 -8.19 -8.45 14.54
N PRO A 63 -8.26 -7.64 13.46
CA PRO A 63 -7.27 -6.61 13.23
C PRO A 63 -7.31 -5.52 14.31
N ALA A 64 -6.12 -5.08 14.75
CA ALA A 64 -5.99 -3.95 15.68
C ALA A 64 -6.41 -2.62 15.04
N SER A 65 -6.26 -2.50 13.70
CA SER A 65 -6.73 -1.37 12.91
C SER A 65 -7.47 -1.88 11.68
N LEU A 66 -8.77 -1.70 11.66
CA LEU A 66 -9.61 -2.10 10.52
C LEU A 66 -9.22 -1.32 9.26
N ARG A 67 -8.91 -0.03 9.38
CA ARG A 67 -8.44 0.81 8.28
C ARG A 67 -7.17 0.25 7.63
N ALA A 68 -6.15 -0.08 8.43
CA ALA A 68 -4.89 -0.61 7.92
C ALA A 68 -5.08 -1.99 7.29
N PHE A 69 -5.91 -2.84 7.89
CA PHE A 69 -6.24 -4.16 7.38
C PHE A 69 -6.90 -4.09 6.00
N LEU A 70 -7.96 -3.29 5.85
CA LEU A 70 -8.65 -3.08 4.58
C LEU A 70 -7.74 -2.45 3.52
N GLY A 71 -6.96 -1.43 3.90
CA GLY A 71 -6.02 -0.78 3.00
C GLY A 71 -4.97 -1.73 2.43
N ARG A 72 -4.47 -2.67 3.24
CA ARG A 72 -3.54 -3.73 2.81
C ARG A 72 -4.21 -4.69 1.82
N ILE A 73 -5.42 -5.15 2.10
CA ILE A 73 -6.18 -6.03 1.20
C ILE A 73 -6.40 -5.34 -0.14
N THR A 74 -6.97 -4.13 -0.13
CA THR A 74 -7.26 -3.35 -1.35
C THR A 74 -6.00 -3.14 -2.18
N ARG A 75 -4.89 -2.75 -1.53
CA ARG A 75 -3.62 -2.53 -2.22
C ARG A 75 -3.11 -3.81 -2.87
N ASN A 76 -3.12 -4.94 -2.18
CA ASN A 76 -2.65 -6.21 -2.70
C ASN A 76 -3.49 -6.68 -3.90
N LEU A 77 -4.82 -6.56 -3.83
CA LEU A 77 -5.72 -6.86 -4.94
C LEU A 77 -5.42 -5.97 -6.16
N SER A 78 -5.30 -4.65 -5.93
CA SER A 78 -4.98 -3.69 -7.00
C SER A 78 -3.63 -3.97 -7.65
N LEU A 79 -2.60 -4.35 -6.88
CA LEU A 79 -1.30 -4.73 -7.41
C LEU A 79 -1.35 -6.02 -8.26
N ASN A 80 -2.12 -7.01 -7.82
CA ASN A 80 -2.30 -8.25 -8.56
C ASN A 80 -3.05 -7.97 -9.87
N ARG A 81 -4.09 -7.14 -9.84
CA ARG A 81 -4.81 -6.70 -11.04
C ARG A 81 -3.90 -5.94 -11.99
N LEU A 82 -3.11 -4.99 -11.50
CA LEU A 82 -2.14 -4.24 -12.31
C LEU A 82 -1.12 -5.16 -12.98
N LYS A 83 -0.62 -6.18 -12.26
CA LYS A 83 0.30 -7.18 -12.82
C LYS A 83 -0.36 -7.98 -13.95
N ALA A 84 -1.61 -8.42 -13.77
CA ALA A 84 -2.35 -9.15 -14.78
C ALA A 84 -2.54 -8.29 -16.05
N LEU A 85 -3.01 -7.04 -15.91
CA LEU A 85 -3.19 -6.10 -17.03
C LEU A 85 -1.85 -5.78 -17.74
N SER A 86 -0.75 -5.72 -16.99
CA SER A 86 0.58 -5.45 -17.55
C SER A 86 1.16 -6.66 -18.28
N ALA A 87 0.83 -7.87 -17.88
CA ALA A 87 1.24 -9.09 -18.58
C ALA A 87 0.58 -9.21 -19.95
N GLU A 88 -0.67 -8.75 -20.07
CA GLU A 88 -1.40 -8.70 -21.35
C GLU A 88 -0.83 -7.65 -22.31
N LYS A 89 -0.31 -6.54 -21.80
CA LYS A 89 0.28 -5.43 -22.60
C LYS A 89 1.80 -5.54 -22.62
N ARG A 90 2.40 -6.48 -23.31
CA ARG A 90 3.83 -6.70 -23.50
C ARG A 90 4.70 -5.44 -23.27
N GLY A 91 5.12 -5.17 -22.03
CA GLY A 91 6.02 -4.07 -21.67
C GLY A 91 6.27 -4.05 -20.17
N GLY A 92 7.53 -3.93 -19.76
CA GLY A 92 8.00 -4.06 -18.39
C GLY A 92 7.12 -3.33 -17.35
N SER A 93 6.65 -4.07 -16.36
CA SER A 93 5.71 -3.58 -15.35
C SER A 93 6.34 -2.48 -14.49
N GLN A 94 5.65 -1.35 -14.33
CA GLN A 94 6.04 -0.30 -13.36
C GLN A 94 6.16 -0.85 -11.94
N VAL A 95 5.43 -1.94 -11.64
CA VAL A 95 5.54 -2.69 -10.37
C VAL A 95 6.93 -3.28 -10.22
N THR A 96 7.44 -3.94 -11.26
CA THR A 96 8.78 -4.56 -11.25
C THR A 96 9.85 -3.50 -11.03
N LEU A 97 9.79 -2.38 -11.77
CA LEU A 97 10.76 -1.28 -11.64
C LEU A 97 10.74 -0.66 -10.23
N ALA A 98 9.57 -0.39 -9.67
CA ALA A 98 9.49 0.20 -8.33
C ALA A 98 9.94 -0.78 -7.23
N VAL A 99 9.65 -2.07 -7.40
CA VAL A 99 10.09 -3.13 -6.46
C VAL A 99 11.60 -3.32 -6.56
N GLU A 100 12.18 -3.34 -7.76
CA GLU A 100 13.63 -3.42 -7.97
C GLU A 100 14.35 -2.20 -7.37
N GLU A 101 13.85 -0.98 -7.64
CA GLU A 101 14.40 0.24 -7.04
C GLU A 101 14.39 0.21 -5.51
N LEU A 102 13.36 -0.39 -4.90
CA LEU A 102 13.21 -0.48 -3.45
C LEU A 102 13.97 -1.70 -2.90
N GLY A 103 14.01 -2.80 -3.65
CA GLY A 103 14.70 -4.04 -3.29
C GLY A 103 16.21 -3.89 -3.09
N GLU A 104 16.81 -2.88 -3.76
CA GLU A 104 18.18 -2.47 -3.47
C GLU A 104 18.34 -1.83 -2.07
N SER A 105 17.24 -1.57 -1.36
CA SER A 105 17.20 -0.82 -0.10
C SER A 105 16.42 -1.50 1.02
N ILE A 106 15.73 -2.63 0.76
CA ILE A 106 14.89 -3.33 1.75
C ILE A 106 15.04 -4.85 1.57
N PRO A 107 15.23 -5.62 2.65
CA PRO A 107 15.29 -7.08 2.56
C PRO A 107 13.96 -7.65 2.05
N ALA A 108 14.05 -8.75 1.27
CA ALA A 108 12.87 -9.44 0.77
C ALA A 108 11.97 -9.88 1.94
N PRO A 109 10.64 -9.70 1.86
CA PRO A 109 9.75 -10.16 2.92
C PRO A 109 9.82 -11.68 3.02
N GLY A 110 10.38 -12.16 4.13
CA GLY A 110 10.37 -13.58 4.48
C GLY A 110 9.04 -13.97 5.12
N GLY A 111 8.55 -15.12 4.73
CA GLY A 111 7.48 -15.99 5.22
C GLY A 111 6.48 -15.56 6.31
N VAL A 112 5.41 -16.29 6.35
CA VAL A 112 4.08 -16.10 6.95
C VAL A 112 4.02 -15.95 8.50
N GLU A 113 5.14 -15.88 9.24
CA GLU A 113 5.16 -15.98 10.71
C GLU A 113 5.68 -14.73 11.48
N ARG A 114 5.34 -13.49 11.07
CA ARG A 114 5.97 -12.29 11.66
C ARG A 114 5.00 -11.20 12.08
N THR A 115 4.11 -11.43 13.03
CA THR A 115 3.22 -10.38 13.54
C THR A 115 3.92 -9.33 14.41
N VAL A 116 5.01 -9.68 15.11
CA VAL A 116 5.78 -8.74 15.96
C VAL A 116 6.76 -7.93 15.09
N GLU A 117 7.52 -8.61 14.24
CA GLU A 117 8.47 -7.98 13.32
C GLU A 117 7.78 -7.08 12.28
N ASP A 118 6.57 -7.44 11.80
CA ASP A 118 5.76 -6.61 10.92
C ASP A 118 5.34 -5.28 11.58
N ARG A 119 5.09 -5.29 12.90
CA ARG A 119 4.74 -4.10 13.65
C ARG A 119 5.94 -3.18 13.86
N GLU A 120 7.08 -3.72 14.23
CA GLU A 120 8.34 -2.98 14.38
C GLU A 120 8.76 -2.35 13.05
N LEU A 121 8.65 -3.09 11.95
CA LEU A 121 8.92 -2.59 10.61
C LEU A 121 7.94 -1.47 10.21
N ALA A 122 6.66 -1.59 10.53
CA ALA A 122 5.67 -0.55 10.26
C ALA A 122 5.98 0.74 11.06
N GLU A 123 6.33 0.63 12.34
CA GLU A 123 6.72 1.77 13.18
C GLU A 123 8.02 2.43 12.65
N LEU A 124 8.95 1.63 12.13
CA LEU A 124 10.16 2.12 11.48
C LEU A 124 9.85 2.92 10.22
N PHE A 125 8.94 2.41 9.38
CA PHE A 125 8.50 3.12 8.18
C PHE A 125 7.77 4.43 8.52
N ASP A 126 6.93 4.45 9.54
CA ASP A 126 6.25 5.67 10.00
C ASP A 126 7.26 6.71 10.50
N ARG A 127 8.28 6.29 11.25
CA ARG A 127 9.41 7.16 11.66
C ARG A 127 10.16 7.69 10.45
N PHE A 128 10.49 6.83 9.49
CA PHE A 128 11.15 7.23 8.25
C PHE A 128 10.34 8.27 7.47
N LEU A 129 9.06 8.00 7.22
CA LEU A 129 8.20 8.92 6.49
C LEU A 129 8.02 10.27 7.22
N SER A 130 8.00 10.26 8.57
CA SER A 130 7.92 11.49 9.36
C SER A 130 9.17 12.37 9.24
N GLN A 131 10.34 11.76 9.02
CA GLN A 131 11.62 12.46 8.84
C GLN A 131 11.81 13.03 7.42
N LEU A 132 10.99 12.62 6.46
CA LEU A 132 11.00 13.20 5.12
C LEU A 132 10.27 14.55 5.11
N GLY A 133 10.82 15.52 4.41
CA GLY A 133 10.10 16.76 4.11
C GLY A 133 8.81 16.48 3.30
N PRO A 134 7.81 17.36 3.38
CA PRO A 134 6.49 17.11 2.77
C PRO A 134 6.52 16.75 1.28
N GLU A 135 7.39 17.40 0.50
CA GLU A 135 7.56 17.12 -0.94
C GLU A 135 8.15 15.72 -1.16
N ALA A 136 9.26 15.41 -0.49
CA ALA A 136 9.93 14.11 -0.63
C ALA A 136 9.04 12.94 -0.16
N ARG A 137 8.27 13.13 0.92
CA ARG A 137 7.30 12.15 1.42
C ARG A 137 6.22 11.85 0.39
N ARG A 138 5.61 12.89 -0.21
CA ARG A 138 4.59 12.71 -1.25
C ARG A 138 5.14 11.97 -2.45
N ILE A 139 6.32 12.35 -2.95
CA ILE A 139 7.00 11.70 -4.07
C ILE A 139 7.27 10.23 -3.73
N PHE A 140 7.79 9.93 -2.55
CA PHE A 140 8.10 8.57 -2.08
C PHE A 140 6.84 7.70 -2.02
N VAL A 141 5.77 8.20 -1.40
CA VAL A 141 4.48 7.48 -1.30
C VAL A 141 3.87 7.27 -2.68
N ARG A 142 3.89 8.27 -3.56
CA ARG A 142 3.38 8.12 -4.93
C ARG A 142 4.14 7.04 -5.69
N ARG A 143 5.47 7.00 -5.58
CA ARG A 143 6.31 6.03 -6.29
C ARG A 143 6.14 4.61 -5.74
N TYR A 144 6.22 4.41 -4.43
CA TYR A 144 6.34 3.07 -3.83
C TYR A 144 5.05 2.51 -3.24
N TRP A 145 4.12 3.37 -2.87
CA TRP A 145 2.81 2.92 -2.42
C TRP A 145 1.81 2.79 -3.57
N TYR A 146 1.72 3.82 -4.41
CA TYR A 146 0.80 3.86 -5.56
C TYR A 146 1.43 3.38 -6.87
N LEU A 147 2.72 3.10 -6.92
CA LEU A 147 3.49 2.66 -8.08
C LEU A 147 3.39 3.62 -9.27
N SER A 148 3.20 4.90 -9.01
CA SER A 148 3.09 5.91 -10.07
C SER A 148 4.39 6.02 -10.87
N PRO A 149 4.32 6.11 -12.21
CA PRO A 149 5.46 6.42 -13.05
C PRO A 149 6.10 7.76 -12.69
N ILE A 150 7.42 7.87 -12.86
CA ILE A 150 8.16 9.10 -12.54
C ILE A 150 7.62 10.30 -13.33
N GLY A 151 7.26 10.10 -14.62
CA GLY A 151 6.67 11.14 -15.45
C GLY A 151 5.34 11.66 -14.93
N GLU A 152 4.47 10.77 -14.42
CA GLU A 152 3.20 11.19 -13.79
C GLU A 152 3.43 11.98 -12.50
N ILE A 153 4.38 11.55 -11.66
CA ILE A 153 4.72 12.27 -10.43
C ILE A 153 5.25 13.67 -10.77
N ALA A 154 6.12 13.75 -11.78
CA ALA A 154 6.67 15.01 -12.26
C ALA A 154 5.56 15.97 -12.77
N ALA A 155 4.64 15.45 -13.58
CA ALA A 155 3.50 16.22 -14.09
C ALA A 155 2.54 16.67 -12.96
N GLU A 156 2.21 15.77 -12.04
CA GLU A 156 1.29 16.06 -10.91
C GLU A 156 1.82 17.16 -9.99
N TYR A 157 3.12 17.20 -9.76
CA TYR A 157 3.74 18.18 -8.84
C TYR A 157 4.44 19.34 -9.54
N GLY A 158 4.30 19.46 -10.86
CA GLY A 158 4.88 20.57 -11.64
C GLY A 158 6.42 20.62 -11.55
N MET A 159 7.09 19.46 -11.58
CA MET A 159 8.55 19.37 -11.47
C MET A 159 9.16 18.53 -12.61
N SER A 160 10.49 18.62 -12.79
CA SER A 160 11.18 17.78 -13.76
C SER A 160 11.31 16.34 -13.26
N GLU A 161 11.33 15.37 -14.18
CA GLU A 161 11.62 13.97 -13.84
C GLU A 161 12.96 13.79 -13.11
N SER A 162 13.97 14.58 -13.50
CA SER A 162 15.29 14.57 -12.86
C SER A 162 15.17 14.94 -11.37
N LYS A 163 14.36 15.94 -11.03
CA LYS A 163 14.10 16.33 -9.63
C LYS A 163 13.41 15.19 -8.87
N VAL A 164 12.44 14.52 -9.47
CA VAL A 164 11.76 13.36 -8.88
C VAL A 164 12.77 12.23 -8.62
N LYS A 165 13.58 11.86 -9.63
CA LYS A 165 14.62 10.82 -9.52
C LYS A 165 15.61 11.10 -8.39
N ILE A 166 16.11 12.34 -8.29
CA ILE A 166 17.04 12.76 -7.22
C ILE A 166 16.38 12.68 -5.86
N SER A 167 15.11 13.11 -5.75
CA SER A 167 14.33 13.03 -4.49
C SER A 167 14.17 11.59 -4.03
N LEU A 168 13.82 10.68 -4.95
CA LEU A 168 13.68 9.24 -4.67
C LEU A 168 15.02 8.62 -4.25
N LEU A 169 16.11 8.90 -4.96
CA LEU A 169 17.44 8.41 -4.64
C LEU A 169 17.86 8.82 -3.21
N ARG A 170 17.69 10.11 -2.87
CA ARG A 170 18.00 10.62 -1.53
C ARG A 170 17.12 9.98 -0.44
N SER A 171 15.85 9.77 -0.73
CA SER A 171 14.91 9.14 0.20
C SER A 171 15.26 7.66 0.45
N ARG A 172 15.60 6.90 -0.61
CA ARG A 172 16.09 5.52 -0.47
C ARG A 172 17.38 5.44 0.35
N GLY A 173 18.32 6.35 0.10
CA GLY A 173 19.57 6.42 0.89
C GLY A 173 19.32 6.70 2.37
N LYS A 174 18.33 7.54 2.72
CA LYS A 174 17.93 7.75 4.12
C LYS A 174 17.28 6.51 4.73
N LEU A 175 16.41 5.82 3.97
CA LEU A 175 15.77 4.58 4.41
C LEU A 175 16.82 3.49 4.68
N LYS A 176 17.76 3.29 3.75
CA LYS A 176 18.85 2.33 3.90
C LYS A 176 19.65 2.58 5.19
N LYS A 177 20.08 3.82 5.43
CA LYS A 177 20.81 4.20 6.66
C LYS A 177 20.00 3.95 7.93
N LEU A 178 18.67 4.15 7.87
CA LEU A 178 17.81 3.91 9.02
C LEU A 178 17.70 2.40 9.30
N LEU A 179 17.52 1.57 8.26
CA LEU A 179 17.48 0.11 8.37
C LEU A 179 18.79 -0.46 8.92
N GLU A 180 19.93 -0.01 8.39
CA GLU A 180 21.28 -0.39 8.87
C GLU A 180 21.47 -0.06 10.36
N LYS A 181 21.00 1.13 10.81
CA LYS A 181 21.08 1.56 12.22
C LYS A 181 20.25 0.67 13.15
N GLU A 182 19.13 0.16 12.68
CA GLU A 182 18.25 -0.76 13.45
C GLU A 182 18.68 -2.24 13.31
N GLY A 183 19.86 -2.50 12.71
CA GLY A 183 20.42 -3.84 12.59
C GLY A 183 19.73 -4.71 11.51
N ILE A 184 18.91 -4.11 10.66
CA ILE A 184 18.28 -4.77 9.53
C ILE A 184 19.26 -4.74 8.37
N THR A 185 19.99 -5.84 8.18
CA THR A 185 20.95 -6.00 7.07
C THR A 185 20.23 -6.32 5.78
N LEU A 186 20.64 -5.66 4.70
CA LEU A 186 20.15 -5.85 3.32
C LEU A 186 20.77 -7.08 2.68
#